data_83b3dca22a2a0779b25a817a7b6c3cb3
#
_entry.id   83b3dca22a2a0779b25a817a7b6c3cb3
#
_cell.length_a   1.000
_cell.length_b   1.000
_cell.length_c   1.000
_cell.angle_alpha   90.00
_cell.angle_beta   90.00
_cell.angle_gamma   90.00
#
_symmetry.space_group_name_H-M   'P 1'
#
loop_
_entity.id
_entity.type
_entity.pdbx_description
1 polymer ?
#
loop_
_entity_poly.entity_id
_entity_poly.type
_entity_poly.pdbx_seq_one_letter_code
_entity_poly.pdbx_strand_id
1 'polypeptide(L)'
;QTKEPPSIPETTSYVGYYADVDGNGTVDGVIYADMAFSKSGEWGNSDGAYSYTKRSNLKKYKEEGTYTANGFGTKGVIKPNGESGNERFYVMALSDVDTRNYCWYYSAYGKMNDYATTTSVYFGSGEQNTINMRAKWNSSDYGSQNGNSTYADMWGLITVQNGAWNGSNGWYVPSKEEWLAFGDTFNITKSNYSNYDLSSGYWSSSQYDSSYAWTTGFSVGYMGYGYVYYSHFVRLGTTF
;
A
#
# COMPACT_ATOMS: atom_id res chain seq x y z
N GLN A 1 -20.74 31.22 13.46
CA GLN A 1 -19.45 30.56 13.32
C GLN A 1 -19.68 29.08 13.61
N THR A 2 -19.64 28.24 12.59
CA THR A 2 -19.59 26.77 12.78
C THR A 2 -18.25 26.45 13.42
N LYS A 3 -18.30 25.97 14.66
CA LYS A 3 -17.11 25.56 15.40
C LYS A 3 -16.48 24.38 14.62
N GLU A 4 -15.21 24.53 14.24
CA GLU A 4 -14.47 23.47 13.57
C GLU A 4 -14.49 22.19 14.44
N PRO A 5 -14.71 21.00 13.87
CA PRO A 5 -14.68 19.76 14.64
C PRO A 5 -13.36 19.63 15.41
N PRO A 6 -13.39 19.16 16.66
CA PRO A 6 -12.17 18.97 17.42
C PRO A 6 -11.27 17.93 16.76
N SER A 7 -9.96 18.13 16.86
CA SER A 7 -8.99 17.13 16.42
C SER A 7 -9.12 15.85 17.23
N ILE A 8 -8.96 14.69 16.55
CA ILE A 8 -8.95 13.39 17.22
C ILE A 8 -7.71 13.23 18.11
N PRO A 9 -7.82 12.53 19.25
CA PRO A 9 -6.72 12.37 20.18
C PRO A 9 -5.64 11.41 19.67
N GLU A 10 -4.39 11.61 20.09
CA GLU A 10 -3.27 10.71 19.83
C GLU A 10 -3.23 9.50 20.79
N THR A 11 -4.13 9.46 21.76
CA THR A 11 -4.24 8.40 22.77
C THR A 11 -5.20 7.28 22.37
N THR A 12 -5.93 7.44 21.27
CA THR A 12 -6.89 6.46 20.73
C THR A 12 -6.43 5.99 19.38
N SER A 13 -6.40 4.68 19.15
CA SER A 13 -6.08 4.11 17.84
C SER A 13 -7.28 4.21 16.89
N TYR A 14 -7.01 4.65 15.67
CA TYR A 14 -8.00 4.72 14.59
C TYR A 14 -7.79 3.67 13.49
N VAL A 15 -7.05 2.62 13.80
CA VAL A 15 -6.92 1.45 12.92
C VAL A 15 -8.31 0.85 12.66
N GLY A 16 -8.60 0.53 11.41
CA GLY A 16 -9.91 0.04 10.97
C GLY A 16 -10.91 1.12 10.58
N TYR A 17 -10.62 2.40 10.88
CA TYR A 17 -11.40 3.54 10.38
C TYR A 17 -11.08 3.78 8.91
N TYR A 18 -11.98 4.48 8.23
CA TYR A 18 -11.78 4.88 6.84
C TYR A 18 -11.03 6.21 6.75
N ALA A 19 -10.41 6.43 5.61
CA ALA A 19 -9.67 7.65 5.30
C ALA A 19 -10.24 8.35 4.08
N ASP A 20 -10.44 9.64 4.20
CA ASP A 20 -10.61 10.60 3.13
C ASP A 20 -9.32 11.44 3.12
N VAL A 21 -8.34 10.99 2.33
CA VAL A 21 -6.94 11.41 2.41
C VAL A 21 -6.74 12.87 2.04
N ASP A 22 -7.49 13.35 1.07
CA ASP A 22 -7.42 14.73 0.58
C ASP A 22 -8.56 15.62 1.08
N GLY A 23 -9.47 15.07 1.87
CA GLY A 23 -10.59 15.81 2.46
C GLY A 23 -11.69 16.22 1.47
N ASN A 24 -11.75 15.58 0.30
CA ASN A 24 -12.70 15.93 -0.76
C ASN A 24 -14.12 15.38 -0.56
N GLY A 25 -14.33 14.56 0.47
CA GLY A 25 -15.61 13.93 0.81
C GLY A 25 -15.77 12.51 0.25
N THR A 26 -14.75 11.98 -0.41
CA THR A 26 -14.71 10.61 -0.92
C THR A 26 -13.81 9.75 -0.03
N VAL A 27 -14.27 8.57 0.33
CA VAL A 27 -13.44 7.61 1.07
C VAL A 27 -12.44 6.95 0.10
N ASP A 28 -11.16 7.06 0.43
CA ASP A 28 -10.05 6.55 -0.38
C ASP A 28 -9.60 5.15 0.04
N GLY A 29 -9.68 4.84 1.34
CA GLY A 29 -9.17 3.58 1.85
C GLY A 29 -9.50 3.31 3.31
N VAL A 30 -8.90 2.25 3.83
CA VAL A 30 -8.98 1.83 5.23
C VAL A 30 -7.64 1.98 5.93
N ILE A 31 -7.65 2.54 7.14
CA ILE A 31 -6.45 2.73 7.97
C ILE A 31 -6.02 1.38 8.55
N TYR A 32 -4.78 0.95 8.26
CA TYR A 32 -4.23 -0.30 8.78
C TYR A 32 -3.09 -0.11 9.78
N ALA A 33 -2.51 1.10 9.87
CA ALA A 33 -1.53 1.43 10.88
C ALA A 33 -1.69 2.88 11.35
N ASP A 34 -1.46 3.10 12.64
CA ASP A 34 -1.56 4.41 13.30
C ASP A 34 -0.23 4.72 14.00
N MET A 35 0.50 5.70 13.47
CA MET A 35 1.84 6.06 13.92
C MET A 35 1.87 6.84 15.24
N ALA A 36 0.73 7.08 15.88
CA ALA A 36 0.70 7.50 17.28
C ALA A 36 1.13 6.36 18.24
N PHE A 37 1.24 5.13 17.72
CA PHE A 37 1.61 3.93 18.47
C PHE A 37 2.77 3.21 17.80
N SER A 38 3.55 2.45 18.59
CA SER A 38 4.47 1.42 18.07
C SER A 38 3.75 0.09 18.04
N LYS A 39 4.06 -0.74 17.07
CA LYS A 39 3.49 -2.09 16.96
C LYS A 39 4.51 -3.05 16.36
N SER A 40 4.48 -4.29 16.84
CA SER A 40 5.11 -5.44 16.22
C SER A 40 4.09 -6.57 16.13
N GLY A 41 4.19 -7.38 15.10
CA GLY A 41 3.29 -8.50 14.87
C GLY A 41 3.82 -9.44 13.82
N GLU A 42 3.01 -10.44 13.52
CA GLU A 42 3.30 -11.46 12.51
C GLU A 42 2.02 -11.77 11.73
N TRP A 43 2.20 -12.11 10.46
CA TRP A 43 1.12 -12.61 9.63
C TRP A 43 1.60 -13.76 8.75
N GLY A 44 0.90 -14.90 8.85
CA GLY A 44 1.17 -16.07 8.02
C GLY A 44 2.31 -16.93 8.53
N ASN A 45 3.42 -16.99 7.79
CA ASN A 45 4.59 -17.87 8.05
C ASN A 45 5.73 -17.17 8.81
N SER A 46 6.85 -17.88 8.98
CA SER A 46 8.05 -17.38 9.66
C SER A 46 8.64 -16.09 9.08
N ASP A 47 8.36 -15.80 7.82
CA ASP A 47 8.79 -14.55 7.15
C ASP A 47 7.79 -13.42 7.34
N GLY A 48 6.75 -13.66 8.15
CA GLY A 48 5.63 -12.79 8.36
C GLY A 48 5.78 -11.71 9.43
N ALA A 49 6.97 -11.51 10.00
CA ALA A 49 7.20 -10.49 11.03
C ALA A 49 7.30 -9.08 10.44
N TYR A 50 6.73 -8.10 11.17
CA TYR A 50 6.83 -6.67 10.87
C TYR A 50 6.93 -5.87 12.16
N SER A 51 7.44 -4.65 12.07
CA SER A 51 7.41 -3.69 13.17
C SER A 51 7.44 -2.26 12.68
N TYR A 52 6.82 -1.37 13.44
CA TYR A 52 6.97 0.07 13.27
C TYR A 52 7.00 0.79 14.61
N THR A 53 7.65 1.96 14.62
CA THR A 53 7.80 2.79 15.80
C THR A 53 6.93 4.04 15.66
N LYS A 54 6.32 4.45 16.78
CA LYS A 54 5.52 5.69 16.83
C LYS A 54 6.30 6.89 16.32
N ARG A 55 5.60 7.80 15.69
CA ARG A 55 6.11 9.12 15.27
C ARG A 55 5.66 10.19 16.25
N SER A 56 6.45 11.24 16.37
CA SER A 56 6.11 12.47 17.09
C SER A 56 5.71 13.58 16.12
N ASN A 57 5.15 14.66 16.66
CA ASN A 57 4.76 15.84 15.89
C ASN A 57 3.83 15.48 14.72
N LEU A 58 2.77 14.76 15.04
CA LEU A 58 1.80 14.28 14.05
C LEU A 58 0.91 15.41 13.54
N LYS A 59 0.53 15.35 12.29
CA LYS A 59 -0.56 16.15 11.71
C LYS A 59 -1.82 16.03 12.55
N LYS A 60 -2.72 16.99 12.43
CA LYS A 60 -4.04 16.97 13.07
C LYS A 60 -5.09 16.41 12.11
N TYR A 61 -6.01 15.66 12.67
CA TYR A 61 -7.10 15.02 11.94
C TYR A 61 -8.42 15.21 12.67
N LYS A 62 -9.51 15.06 11.94
CA LYS A 62 -10.88 15.04 12.47
C LYS A 62 -11.61 13.80 12.00
N GLU A 63 -12.61 13.37 12.76
CA GLU A 63 -13.55 12.34 12.35
C GLU A 63 -14.83 13.03 11.85
N GLU A 64 -15.29 12.67 10.66
CA GLU A 64 -16.47 13.27 10.04
C GLU A 64 -17.20 12.28 9.15
N GLY A 65 -18.38 11.87 9.59
CA GLY A 65 -19.18 10.88 8.87
C GLY A 65 -18.79 9.44 9.13
N THR A 66 -19.49 8.53 8.49
CA THR A 66 -19.28 7.09 8.57
C THR A 66 -19.28 6.48 7.17
N TYR A 67 -18.64 5.33 7.03
CA TYR A 67 -18.60 4.56 5.80
C TYR A 67 -18.68 3.07 6.10
N THR A 68 -19.12 2.28 5.14
CA THR A 68 -19.21 0.82 5.24
C THR A 68 -18.61 0.18 4.02
N ALA A 69 -17.64 -0.70 4.20
CA ALA A 69 -17.10 -1.55 3.14
C ALA A 69 -17.09 -3.02 3.59
N ASN A 70 -17.16 -3.92 2.62
CA ASN A 70 -17.19 -5.36 2.87
C ASN A 70 -16.00 -5.81 3.73
N GLY A 71 -16.27 -6.62 4.75
CA GLY A 71 -15.30 -7.14 5.70
C GLY A 71 -14.82 -6.15 6.75
N PHE A 72 -14.68 -4.87 6.39
CA PHE A 72 -14.20 -3.82 7.31
C PHE A 72 -15.32 -3.23 8.19
N GLY A 73 -16.59 -3.42 7.83
CA GLY A 73 -17.75 -2.95 8.61
C GLY A 73 -17.98 -1.45 8.52
N THR A 74 -18.81 -0.93 9.40
CA THR A 74 -19.14 0.50 9.50
C THR A 74 -18.23 1.17 10.51
N LYS A 75 -17.51 2.21 10.09
CA LYS A 75 -16.58 3.00 10.92
C LYS A 75 -16.64 4.47 10.52
N GLY A 76 -16.10 5.32 11.39
CA GLY A 76 -15.90 6.73 11.11
C GLY A 76 -14.91 6.98 9.98
N VAL A 77 -15.01 8.15 9.37
CA VAL A 77 -14.10 8.62 8.32
C VAL A 77 -13.17 9.66 8.90
N ILE A 78 -11.87 9.42 8.77
CA ILE A 78 -10.82 10.32 9.23
C ILE A 78 -10.37 11.19 8.07
N LYS A 79 -10.26 12.50 8.34
CA LYS A 79 -9.88 13.53 7.36
C LYS A 79 -8.76 14.41 7.92
N PRO A 80 -7.96 15.05 7.06
CA PRO A 80 -7.02 16.07 7.51
C PRO A 80 -7.72 17.23 8.23
N ASN A 81 -7.06 17.75 9.27
CA ASN A 81 -7.49 18.94 10.02
C ASN A 81 -6.30 19.89 10.21
N GLY A 82 -5.63 20.24 9.10
CA GLY A 82 -4.40 21.00 9.04
C GLY A 82 -3.27 20.23 8.35
N GLU A 83 -2.24 20.96 7.89
CA GLU A 83 -1.21 20.39 7.03
C GLU A 83 0.16 20.21 7.72
N SER A 84 0.35 20.77 8.92
CA SER A 84 1.64 20.75 9.59
C SER A 84 1.83 19.48 10.44
N GLY A 85 3.01 18.89 10.35
CA GLY A 85 3.41 17.72 11.11
C GLY A 85 3.70 16.50 10.25
N ASN A 86 4.05 15.39 10.92
CA ASN A 86 4.29 14.10 10.28
C ASN A 86 2.97 13.37 10.02
N GLU A 87 2.91 12.64 8.94
CA GLU A 87 1.78 11.78 8.63
C GLU A 87 1.58 10.72 9.70
N ARG A 88 0.32 10.52 10.07
CA ARG A 88 -0.07 9.61 11.16
C ARG A 88 -0.51 8.26 10.67
N PHE A 89 -1.19 8.19 9.52
CA PHE A 89 -1.91 7.00 9.12
C PHE A 89 -1.33 6.36 7.87
N TYR A 90 -1.29 5.02 7.87
CA TYR A 90 -1.09 4.20 6.69
C TYR A 90 -2.44 3.63 6.24
N VAL A 91 -2.74 3.81 4.97
CA VAL A 91 -4.04 3.54 4.36
C VAL A 91 -3.88 2.57 3.20
N MET A 92 -4.77 1.58 3.12
CA MET A 92 -4.87 0.67 1.97
C MET A 92 -6.10 1.06 1.16
N ALA A 93 -5.95 1.18 -0.16
CA ALA A 93 -7.07 1.41 -1.06
C ALA A 93 -8.13 0.30 -0.94
N LEU A 94 -9.39 0.64 -1.13
CA LEU A 94 -10.50 -0.33 -1.05
C LEU A 94 -10.66 -1.19 -2.30
N SER A 95 -9.98 -0.85 -3.39
CA SER A 95 -10.04 -1.58 -4.66
C SER A 95 -8.66 -1.78 -5.27
N ASP A 96 -8.55 -2.78 -6.12
CA ASP A 96 -7.36 -3.01 -6.94
C ASP A 96 -7.24 -1.92 -8.02
N VAL A 97 -6.01 -1.69 -8.49
CA VAL A 97 -5.75 -0.69 -9.55
C VAL A 97 -6.41 -1.09 -10.86
N ASP A 98 -6.42 -2.40 -11.15
CA ASP A 98 -7.05 -3.00 -12.32
C ASP A 98 -7.64 -4.36 -11.93
N THR A 99 -8.56 -4.86 -12.75
CA THR A 99 -9.15 -6.19 -12.61
C THR A 99 -8.25 -7.32 -13.10
N ARG A 100 -7.14 -6.99 -13.74
CA ARG A 100 -6.16 -7.93 -14.29
C ARG A 100 -4.95 -8.09 -13.37
N ASN A 101 -4.18 -9.15 -13.64
CA ASN A 101 -2.90 -9.41 -13.00
C ASN A 101 -1.77 -8.82 -13.84
N TYR A 102 -0.68 -8.47 -13.19
CA TYR A 102 0.53 -7.93 -13.82
C TYR A 102 1.75 -8.65 -13.28
N CYS A 103 2.81 -8.78 -14.09
CA CYS A 103 4.10 -9.20 -13.56
C CYS A 103 4.76 -8.06 -12.77
N TRP A 104 5.69 -8.42 -11.90
CA TRP A 104 6.49 -7.43 -11.18
C TRP A 104 7.46 -6.74 -12.12
N TYR A 105 8.09 -7.52 -12.99
CA TYR A 105 8.94 -7.04 -14.06
C TYR A 105 8.82 -7.95 -15.29
N TYR A 106 8.59 -7.36 -16.44
CA TYR A 106 8.49 -8.11 -17.68
C TYR A 106 9.88 -8.32 -18.30
N SER A 107 10.37 -9.55 -18.23
CA SER A 107 11.74 -9.92 -18.61
C SER A 107 12.09 -9.64 -20.07
N ALA A 108 11.11 -9.54 -20.97
CA ALA A 108 11.34 -9.18 -22.37
C ALA A 108 11.87 -7.75 -22.55
N TYR A 109 11.75 -6.90 -21.55
CA TYR A 109 12.28 -5.53 -21.58
C TYR A 109 13.77 -5.43 -21.26
N GLY A 110 14.44 -6.52 -20.96
CA GLY A 110 15.85 -6.56 -20.62
C GLY A 110 16.10 -6.95 -19.16
N LYS A 111 17.30 -6.73 -18.68
CA LYS A 111 17.70 -7.13 -17.34
C LYS A 111 17.66 -5.96 -16.37
N MET A 112 16.92 -6.10 -15.32
CA MET A 112 17.03 -5.25 -14.13
C MET A 112 17.88 -5.97 -13.07
N ASN A 113 19.18 -5.85 -13.14
CA ASN A 113 20.11 -6.61 -12.28
C ASN A 113 20.37 -5.96 -10.92
N ASP A 114 19.87 -4.77 -10.69
CA ASP A 114 20.19 -3.93 -9.53
C ASP A 114 19.02 -3.67 -8.57
N TYR A 115 17.99 -4.49 -8.63
CA TYR A 115 16.78 -4.36 -7.80
C TYR A 115 17.09 -4.41 -6.30
N ALA A 116 17.99 -5.29 -5.87
CA ALA A 116 18.32 -5.48 -4.47
C ALA A 116 18.84 -4.20 -3.79
N THR A 117 19.34 -3.25 -4.57
CA THR A 117 19.79 -1.94 -4.07
C THR A 117 18.71 -0.85 -4.18
N THR A 118 17.58 -1.17 -4.79
CA THR A 118 16.52 -0.21 -5.12
C THR A 118 15.35 -0.30 -4.17
N THR A 119 15.06 -1.49 -3.62
CA THR A 119 13.90 -1.72 -2.77
C THR A 119 14.27 -2.25 -1.39
N SER A 120 13.39 -2.00 -0.41
CA SER A 120 13.49 -2.47 0.97
C SER A 120 12.24 -3.27 1.35
N VAL A 121 12.38 -4.16 2.33
CA VAL A 121 11.27 -4.97 2.86
C VAL A 121 10.55 -4.30 4.03
N TYR A 122 11.17 -3.33 4.67
CA TYR A 122 10.72 -2.78 5.95
C TYR A 122 9.44 -1.96 5.83
N PHE A 123 8.70 -1.92 6.94
CA PHE A 123 7.53 -1.05 7.09
C PHE A 123 7.92 0.43 6.83
N GLY A 124 7.13 1.11 6.02
CA GLY A 124 7.39 2.50 5.64
C GLY A 124 8.25 2.67 4.38
N SER A 125 8.73 1.59 3.76
CA SER A 125 9.56 1.69 2.56
C SER A 125 8.79 1.64 1.23
N GLY A 126 7.49 1.36 1.25
CA GLY A 126 6.69 1.16 0.04
C GLY A 126 6.70 2.36 -0.90
N GLU A 127 6.59 3.56 -0.37
CA GLU A 127 6.63 4.80 -1.16
C GLU A 127 7.97 4.98 -1.87
N GLN A 128 9.09 4.88 -1.15
CA GLN A 128 10.42 5.04 -1.74
C GLN A 128 10.75 3.92 -2.72
N ASN A 129 10.37 2.68 -2.42
CA ASN A 129 10.48 1.57 -3.36
C ASN A 129 9.76 1.88 -4.67
N THR A 130 8.53 2.38 -4.59
CA THR A 130 7.71 2.73 -5.75
C THR A 130 8.33 3.86 -6.56
N ILE A 131 8.80 4.92 -5.91
CA ILE A 131 9.49 6.03 -6.56
C ILE A 131 10.72 5.53 -7.33
N ASN A 132 11.54 4.72 -6.68
CA ASN A 132 12.77 4.18 -7.27
C ASN A 132 12.46 3.27 -8.48
N MET A 133 11.47 2.39 -8.37
CA MET A 133 11.10 1.47 -9.43
C MET A 133 10.47 2.18 -10.63
N ARG A 134 9.62 3.18 -10.39
CA ARG A 134 9.04 4.00 -11.47
C ARG A 134 10.11 4.81 -12.19
N ALA A 135 11.08 5.37 -11.47
CA ALA A 135 12.21 6.08 -12.07
C ALA A 135 13.01 5.16 -12.97
N LYS A 136 13.30 3.93 -12.54
CA LYS A 136 13.96 2.92 -13.36
C LYS A 136 13.14 2.55 -14.59
N TRP A 137 11.86 2.29 -14.44
CA TRP A 137 10.97 1.94 -15.55
C TRP A 137 10.90 3.04 -16.62
N ASN A 138 11.02 4.31 -16.20
CA ASN A 138 11.07 5.47 -17.11
C ASN A 138 12.46 5.76 -17.70
N SER A 139 13.50 5.06 -17.25
CA SER A 139 14.87 5.35 -17.69
C SER A 139 15.17 4.77 -19.07
N SER A 140 16.17 5.34 -19.73
CA SER A 140 16.68 4.82 -21.01
C SER A 140 17.29 3.41 -20.91
N ASP A 141 17.67 3.00 -19.70
CA ASP A 141 18.27 1.68 -19.44
C ASP A 141 17.27 0.54 -19.68
N TYR A 142 15.98 0.84 -19.67
CA TYR A 142 14.90 -0.09 -19.97
C TYR A 142 14.32 0.07 -21.38
N GLY A 143 15.02 0.77 -22.24
CA GLY A 143 14.72 0.87 -23.66
C GLY A 143 13.37 1.50 -23.98
N SER A 144 12.52 0.79 -24.70
CA SER A 144 11.28 1.30 -25.27
C SER A 144 10.11 1.40 -24.26
N GLN A 145 10.32 1.16 -22.99
CA GLN A 145 9.23 1.20 -22.01
C GLN A 145 8.80 2.61 -21.70
N ASN A 146 9.73 3.54 -21.67
CA ASN A 146 9.43 4.94 -21.41
C ASN A 146 8.43 5.48 -22.44
N GLY A 147 7.26 5.89 -21.96
CA GLY A 147 6.15 6.34 -22.80
C GLY A 147 5.36 5.21 -23.48
N ASN A 148 5.65 3.95 -23.23
CA ASN A 148 4.89 2.84 -23.76
C ASN A 148 3.52 2.75 -23.10
N SER A 149 2.45 2.73 -23.89
CA SER A 149 1.07 2.54 -23.41
C SER A 149 0.68 1.06 -23.26
N THR A 150 1.51 0.15 -23.79
CA THR A 150 1.30 -1.30 -23.68
C THR A 150 2.32 -1.86 -22.71
N TYR A 151 1.88 -2.20 -21.51
CA TYR A 151 2.73 -2.71 -20.43
C TYR A 151 2.20 -4.04 -19.91
N ALA A 152 3.10 -4.90 -19.48
CA ALA A 152 2.78 -6.18 -18.85
C ALA A 152 3.12 -6.18 -17.35
N ASP A 153 3.94 -5.24 -16.88
CA ASP A 153 4.36 -5.12 -15.49
C ASP A 153 3.58 -4.06 -14.70
N MET A 154 3.57 -4.21 -13.38
CA MET A 154 2.85 -3.29 -12.51
C MET A 154 3.47 -1.89 -12.48
N TRP A 155 4.78 -1.74 -12.72
CA TRP A 155 5.42 -0.43 -12.73
C TRP A 155 4.97 0.40 -13.92
N GLY A 156 4.76 -0.26 -15.06
CA GLY A 156 4.12 0.35 -16.23
C GLY A 156 2.69 0.73 -15.96
N LEU A 157 1.91 -0.18 -15.34
CA LEU A 157 0.51 0.07 -14.96
C LEU A 157 0.39 1.36 -14.14
N ILE A 158 1.11 1.45 -13.01
CA ILE A 158 0.97 2.59 -12.11
C ILE A 158 1.65 3.87 -12.61
N THR A 159 2.56 3.76 -13.60
CA THR A 159 3.21 4.92 -14.22
C THR A 159 2.35 5.52 -15.33
N VAL A 160 1.71 4.68 -16.13
CA VAL A 160 0.95 5.11 -17.33
C VAL A 160 -0.51 5.38 -16.99
N GLN A 161 -1.13 4.60 -16.13
CA GLN A 161 -2.49 4.86 -15.65
C GLN A 161 -2.52 5.93 -14.57
N ASN A 162 -2.27 7.13 -14.97
CA ASN A 162 -1.92 8.21 -14.06
C ASN A 162 -3.08 8.95 -13.41
N GLY A 163 -4.29 8.68 -13.63
CA GLY A 163 -5.40 9.42 -13.01
C GLY A 163 -5.20 9.64 -11.50
N ALA A 164 -6.01 8.96 -10.71
CA ALA A 164 -5.95 9.01 -9.23
C ALA A 164 -4.71 8.33 -8.62
N TRP A 165 -3.97 7.56 -9.38
CA TRP A 165 -2.91 6.68 -8.88
C TRP A 165 -1.49 7.18 -9.17
N ASN A 166 -1.31 8.40 -9.62
CA ASN A 166 0.02 8.91 -9.90
C ASN A 166 0.78 9.27 -8.62
N GLY A 167 2.11 9.22 -8.67
CA GLY A 167 2.95 9.50 -7.53
C GLY A 167 2.84 10.94 -6.96
N SER A 168 2.16 11.85 -7.68
CA SER A 168 1.87 13.19 -7.15
C SER A 168 0.83 13.16 -6.02
N ASN A 169 0.04 12.09 -5.92
CA ASN A 169 -0.94 11.89 -4.87
C ASN A 169 -0.43 11.00 -3.72
N GLY A 170 0.85 10.60 -3.74
CA GLY A 170 1.45 9.79 -2.69
C GLY A 170 0.98 8.34 -2.62
N TRP A 171 0.28 7.81 -3.64
CA TRP A 171 -0.09 6.41 -3.71
C TRP A 171 1.06 5.55 -4.23
N TYR A 172 1.29 4.40 -3.59
CA TYR A 172 2.43 3.52 -3.86
C TYR A 172 2.07 2.05 -3.68
N VAL A 173 2.91 1.16 -4.17
CA VAL A 173 2.82 -0.28 -3.91
C VAL A 173 3.38 -0.56 -2.51
N PRO A 174 2.60 -1.15 -1.60
CA PRO A 174 3.06 -1.42 -0.24
C PRO A 174 4.28 -2.33 -0.20
N SER A 175 5.18 -2.10 0.76
CA SER A 175 6.30 -2.99 1.03
C SER A 175 5.83 -4.33 1.59
N LYS A 176 6.76 -5.30 1.70
CA LYS A 176 6.50 -6.59 2.35
C LYS A 176 5.88 -6.39 3.74
N GLU A 177 6.53 -5.61 4.60
CA GLU A 177 6.07 -5.45 5.98
C GLU A 177 4.79 -4.61 6.09
N GLU A 178 4.53 -3.70 5.18
CA GLU A 178 3.25 -3.00 5.12
C GLU A 178 2.08 -3.95 4.79
N TRP A 179 2.28 -4.88 3.88
CA TRP A 179 1.32 -5.95 3.61
C TRP A 179 1.11 -6.88 4.81
N LEU A 180 2.19 -7.22 5.53
CA LEU A 180 2.10 -8.03 6.74
C LEU A 180 1.29 -7.31 7.82
N ALA A 181 1.55 -6.03 8.03
CA ALA A 181 0.80 -5.21 8.98
C ALA A 181 -0.70 -5.14 8.62
N PHE A 182 -1.02 -5.02 7.33
CA PHE A 182 -2.39 -5.04 6.85
C PHE A 182 -3.07 -6.38 7.14
N GLY A 183 -2.45 -7.49 6.76
CA GLY A 183 -2.99 -8.83 6.98
C GLY A 183 -3.22 -9.15 8.46
N ASP A 184 -2.25 -8.81 9.31
CA ASP A 184 -2.33 -9.00 10.76
C ASP A 184 -3.42 -8.11 11.39
N THR A 185 -3.45 -6.84 11.05
CA THR A 185 -4.40 -5.88 11.61
C THR A 185 -5.86 -6.28 11.42
N PHE A 186 -6.19 -6.81 10.25
CA PHE A 186 -7.55 -7.25 9.94
C PHE A 186 -7.76 -8.76 10.12
N ASN A 187 -6.78 -9.46 10.64
CA ASN A 187 -6.82 -10.91 10.85
C ASN A 187 -7.25 -11.65 9.57
N ILE A 188 -6.63 -11.29 8.46
CA ILE A 188 -6.93 -11.88 7.16
C ILE A 188 -6.41 -13.31 7.11
N THR A 189 -7.25 -14.22 6.64
CA THR A 189 -6.95 -15.64 6.49
C THR A 189 -7.32 -16.13 5.09
N LYS A 190 -6.87 -17.31 4.73
CA LYS A 190 -7.27 -17.97 3.47
C LYS A 190 -8.78 -18.22 3.36
N SER A 191 -9.50 -18.23 4.47
CA SER A 191 -10.94 -18.49 4.50
C SER A 191 -11.79 -17.22 4.51
N ASN A 192 -11.21 -16.04 4.78
CA ASN A 192 -11.99 -14.80 4.90
C ASN A 192 -11.54 -13.66 3.98
N TYR A 193 -10.40 -13.78 3.27
CA TYR A 193 -9.85 -12.67 2.47
C TYR A 193 -10.85 -12.12 1.45
N SER A 194 -11.67 -12.98 0.84
CA SER A 194 -12.68 -12.56 -0.13
C SER A 194 -13.80 -11.73 0.48
N ASN A 195 -14.03 -11.82 1.80
CA ASN A 195 -15.00 -10.97 2.49
C ASN A 195 -14.57 -9.50 2.53
N TYR A 196 -13.28 -9.22 2.32
CA TYR A 196 -12.68 -7.88 2.30
C TYR A 196 -12.48 -7.34 0.88
N ASP A 197 -13.12 -7.95 -0.10
CA ASP A 197 -12.91 -7.63 -1.52
C ASP A 197 -11.43 -7.70 -1.94
N LEU A 198 -10.70 -8.65 -1.36
CA LEU A 198 -9.32 -8.92 -1.70
C LEU A 198 -9.22 -10.01 -2.76
N SER A 199 -8.30 -9.82 -3.70
CA SER A 199 -7.88 -10.84 -4.66
C SER A 199 -6.97 -11.88 -4.02
N SER A 200 -6.69 -12.98 -4.72
CA SER A 200 -5.95 -14.13 -4.18
C SER A 200 -4.52 -13.82 -3.76
N GLY A 201 -3.88 -12.83 -4.38
CA GLY A 201 -2.53 -12.43 -4.05
C GLY A 201 -2.10 -11.14 -4.73
N TYR A 202 -1.19 -10.44 -4.08
CA TYR A 202 -0.71 -9.13 -4.49
C TYR A 202 0.80 -9.08 -4.54
N TRP A 203 1.33 -8.29 -5.47
CA TRP A 203 2.72 -7.88 -5.42
C TRP A 203 2.96 -6.90 -4.25
N SER A 204 4.09 -7.09 -3.58
CA SER A 204 4.69 -5.99 -2.81
C SER A 204 5.66 -5.19 -3.68
N SER A 205 6.08 -4.02 -3.21
CA SER A 205 7.17 -3.26 -3.83
C SER A 205 8.56 -3.80 -3.48
N SER A 206 8.65 -4.82 -2.65
CA SER A 206 9.91 -5.34 -2.13
C SER A 206 10.41 -6.49 -2.98
N GLN A 207 11.63 -6.37 -3.48
CA GLN A 207 12.31 -7.45 -4.15
C GLN A 207 12.87 -8.47 -3.15
N TYR A 208 12.92 -9.74 -3.54
CA TYR A 208 13.57 -10.79 -2.77
C TYR A 208 15.01 -11.01 -3.24
N ASP A 209 15.20 -11.22 -4.55
CA ASP A 209 16.51 -11.35 -5.21
C ASP A 209 16.42 -10.96 -6.70
N SER A 210 17.41 -11.27 -7.49
CA SER A 210 17.43 -10.94 -8.92
C SER A 210 16.30 -11.56 -9.76
N SER A 211 15.61 -12.56 -9.24
CA SER A 211 14.59 -13.34 -9.95
C SER A 211 13.22 -13.29 -9.30
N TYR A 212 13.16 -12.89 -8.03
CA TYR A 212 11.95 -12.99 -7.19
C TYR A 212 11.62 -11.67 -6.52
N ALA A 213 10.33 -11.44 -6.33
CA ALA A 213 9.80 -10.37 -5.50
C ALA A 213 8.80 -10.92 -4.46
N TRP A 214 8.63 -10.22 -3.35
CA TRP A 214 7.71 -10.61 -2.30
C TRP A 214 6.25 -10.43 -2.73
N THR A 215 5.43 -11.43 -2.39
CA THR A 215 3.99 -11.47 -2.67
C THR A 215 3.21 -11.79 -1.42
N THR A 216 2.05 -11.18 -1.28
CA THR A 216 1.03 -11.58 -0.31
C THR A 216 0.13 -12.62 -0.94
N GLY A 217 0.12 -13.83 -0.44
CA GLY A 217 -0.78 -14.89 -0.89
C GLY A 217 -1.98 -15.03 0.04
N PHE A 218 -3.02 -14.23 -0.12
CA PHE A 218 -4.20 -14.33 0.75
C PHE A 218 -4.95 -15.64 0.61
N SER A 219 -5.04 -16.19 -0.60
CA SER A 219 -5.66 -17.50 -0.83
C SER A 219 -4.94 -18.68 -0.19
N VAL A 220 -3.68 -18.50 0.17
CA VAL A 220 -2.88 -19.50 0.89
C VAL A 220 -2.61 -19.10 2.35
N GLY A 221 -2.82 -17.83 2.71
CA GLY A 221 -2.74 -17.32 4.08
C GLY A 221 -1.33 -17.04 4.58
N TYR A 222 -0.39 -16.73 3.68
CA TYR A 222 0.98 -16.37 4.08
C TYR A 222 1.67 -15.43 3.10
N MET A 223 2.77 -14.83 3.55
CA MET A 223 3.72 -14.08 2.74
C MET A 223 4.66 -15.07 2.03
N GLY A 224 4.84 -14.89 0.72
CA GLY A 224 5.76 -15.67 -0.09
C GLY A 224 6.54 -14.78 -1.05
N TYR A 225 7.21 -15.40 -1.97
CA TYR A 225 7.85 -14.73 -3.10
C TYR A 225 7.55 -15.49 -4.39
N GLY A 226 7.45 -14.76 -5.49
CA GLY A 226 7.20 -15.31 -6.80
C GLY A 226 8.22 -14.80 -7.82
N TYR A 227 8.43 -15.56 -8.88
CA TYR A 227 9.23 -15.07 -10.01
C TYR A 227 8.66 -13.74 -10.49
N VAL A 228 9.51 -12.77 -10.74
CA VAL A 228 9.11 -11.41 -11.17
C VAL A 228 8.24 -11.40 -12.44
N TYR A 229 8.29 -12.45 -13.25
CA TYR A 229 7.46 -12.61 -14.45
C TYR A 229 6.12 -13.34 -14.20
N TYR A 230 5.86 -13.81 -12.98
CA TYR A 230 4.53 -14.30 -12.60
C TYR A 230 3.54 -13.12 -12.48
N SER A 231 2.27 -13.43 -12.46
CA SER A 231 1.24 -12.40 -12.45
C SER A 231 0.48 -12.40 -11.13
N HIS A 232 0.41 -11.24 -10.49
CA HIS A 232 -0.40 -10.97 -9.31
C HIS A 232 -1.18 -9.66 -9.46
N PHE A 233 -2.15 -9.44 -8.59
CA PHE A 233 -2.91 -8.21 -8.54
C PHE A 233 -2.08 -7.07 -7.95
N VAL A 234 -2.56 -5.84 -8.17
CA VAL A 234 -1.92 -4.62 -7.66
C VAL A 234 -2.95 -3.81 -6.89
N ARG A 235 -2.63 -3.53 -5.63
CA ARG A 235 -3.41 -2.61 -4.78
C ARG A 235 -2.44 -1.63 -4.14
N LEU A 236 -2.85 -0.38 -4.04
CA LEU A 236 -1.99 0.69 -3.56
C LEU A 236 -2.30 1.06 -2.12
N GLY A 237 -1.29 1.55 -1.44
CA GLY A 237 -1.37 2.20 -0.16
C GLY A 237 -0.94 3.66 -0.25
N THR A 238 -1.20 4.40 0.80
CA THR A 238 -0.73 5.78 0.97
C THR A 238 -0.55 6.11 2.45
N THR A 239 0.08 7.24 2.72
CA THR A 239 0.13 7.86 4.05
C THR A 239 -0.54 9.23 4.04
N PHE A 240 -1.08 9.66 5.15
CA PHE A 240 -1.61 11.03 5.32
C PHE A 240 -1.65 11.45 6.79
#